data_553e86ea3543925dda81ac8c69b1ce56
#
_entry.id   553e86ea3543925dda81ac8c69b1ce56
#
_cell.length_a   1.000
_cell.length_b   1.000
_cell.length_c   1.000
_cell.angle_alpha   90.00
_cell.angle_beta   90.00
_cell.angle_gamma   90.00
#
_symmetry.space_group_name_H-M   'P 1'
#
loop_
_entity.id
_entity.type
_entity.pdbx_description
1 polymer ?
#
loop_
_entity_poly.entity_id
_entity_poly.type
_entity_poly.pdbx_seq_one_letter_code
_entity_poly.pdbx_strand_id
1 'polypeptide(L)' 'MMPLPKPKEEDREEFMQRCMSNPRMEDEYPARVQRLAVCAVLWVRR' A
#
# COMPACT_ATOMS: atom_id res chain seq x y z
N MET A 1 5.91 6.51 -27.32
CA MET A 1 5.79 6.71 -26.69
C MET A 1 5.85 6.32 -25.63
N MET A 2 5.83 6.41 -24.98
CA MET A 2 6.02 6.06 -24.06
C MET A 2 5.22 5.91 -23.21
N PRO A 3 5.22 5.39 -22.72
CA PRO A 3 4.44 5.00 -21.95
C PRO A 3 4.50 5.68 -20.78
N LEU A 4 3.94 5.62 -20.23
CA LEU A 4 3.98 6.25 -19.21
C LEU A 4 4.12 5.53 -18.15
N PRO A 5 4.48 5.84 -17.30
CA PRO A 5 4.79 5.21 -16.19
C PRO A 5 3.59 4.90 -15.56
N LYS A 6 3.41 3.91 -15.16
CA LYS A 6 2.38 3.61 -14.61
C LYS A 6 2.48 3.82 -13.25
N PRO A 7 1.61 4.19 -12.62
CA PRO A 7 1.65 4.42 -11.25
C PRO A 7 1.99 3.18 -10.59
N LYS A 8 1.72 2.19 -11.18
CA LYS A 8 2.02 1.05 -10.63
C LYS A 8 3.36 0.90 -10.57
N GLU A 9 4.02 1.67 -11.12
CA GLU A 9 5.35 1.56 -11.10
C GLU A 9 5.79 1.99 -9.78
N GLU A 10 4.99 2.55 -8.95
CA GLU A 10 5.39 2.92 -7.68
C GLU A 10 5.94 1.73 -7.01
N ASP A 11 7.02 1.82 -6.30
CA ASP A 11 7.62 0.79 -5.61
C ASP A 11 6.73 0.20 -4.58
N ARG A 12 6.89 -1.02 -4.29
CA ARG A 12 6.16 -1.67 -3.26
C ARG A 12 6.39 -0.94 -1.95
N GLU A 13 7.61 -0.51 -1.72
CA GLU A 13 7.94 0.19 -0.52
C GLU A 13 7.14 1.47 -0.37
N GLU A 14 7.04 2.21 -1.43
CA GLU A 14 6.30 3.44 -1.40
C GLU A 14 4.84 3.17 -1.15
N PHE A 15 4.29 2.19 -1.80
CA PHE A 15 2.91 1.83 -1.60
C PHE A 15 2.67 1.42 -0.17
N MET A 16 3.56 0.60 0.39
CA MET A 16 3.40 0.12 1.74
C MET A 16 3.46 1.26 2.74
N GLN A 17 4.34 2.21 2.49
CA GLN A 17 4.43 3.35 3.37
C GLN A 17 3.15 4.15 3.39
N ARG A 18 2.59 4.41 2.25
CA ARG A 18 1.36 5.16 2.19
C ARG A 18 0.23 4.39 2.84
N CYS A 19 0.19 3.09 2.59
CA CYS A 19 -0.84 2.27 3.14
C CYS A 19 -0.76 2.20 4.65
N MET A 20 0.45 2.03 5.16
CA MET A 20 0.65 1.89 6.59
C MET A 20 0.34 3.17 7.36
N SER A 21 0.54 4.31 6.72
CA SER A 21 0.27 5.56 7.39
C SER A 21 -1.09 6.15 7.05
N ASN A 22 -1.88 5.45 6.31
CA ASN A 22 -3.18 5.93 5.94
C ASN A 22 -4.06 5.97 7.20
N PRO A 23 -4.65 7.10 7.53
CA PRO A 23 -5.43 7.23 8.74
C PRO A 23 -6.59 6.24 8.83
N ARG A 24 -7.21 5.97 7.70
CA ARG A 24 -8.28 5.05 7.69
C ARG A 24 -7.80 3.66 8.01
N MET A 25 -6.64 3.28 7.50
CA MET A 25 -6.08 1.99 7.79
C MET A 25 -5.69 1.90 9.26
N GLU A 26 -5.18 2.97 9.80
CA GLU A 26 -4.81 2.96 11.21
C GLU A 26 -6.04 2.81 12.07
N ASP A 27 -7.13 3.38 11.64
CA ASP A 27 -8.34 3.32 12.39
C ASP A 27 -8.94 1.92 12.37
N GLU A 28 -8.96 1.30 11.22
CA GLU A 28 -9.53 -0.02 11.09
C GLU A 28 -8.62 -1.13 11.53
N TYR A 29 -7.33 -0.94 11.37
CA TYR A 29 -6.37 -1.97 11.74
C TYR A 29 -5.29 -1.33 12.59
N PRO A 30 -5.59 -1.07 13.84
CA PRO A 30 -4.63 -0.42 14.72
C PRO A 30 -3.36 -1.22 14.92
N ALA A 31 -3.47 -2.51 14.86
CA ALA A 31 -2.29 -3.34 15.04
C ALA A 31 -1.42 -3.21 13.81
N ARG A 32 -0.16 -2.85 14.00
CA ARG A 32 0.74 -2.67 12.91
C ARG A 32 0.89 -3.92 12.07
N VAL A 33 1.00 -5.05 12.71
CA VAL A 33 1.17 -6.30 11.99
C VAL A 33 -0.03 -6.60 11.12
N GLN A 34 -1.20 -6.32 11.63
CA GLN A 34 -2.39 -6.56 10.88
C GLN A 34 -2.48 -5.62 9.71
N ARG A 35 -2.12 -4.37 9.92
CA ARG A 35 -2.14 -3.38 8.88
C ARG A 35 -1.17 -3.78 7.77
N LEU A 36 -0.02 -4.27 8.18
CA LEU A 36 0.99 -4.69 7.23
C LEU A 36 0.46 -5.83 6.36
N ALA A 37 -0.19 -6.79 6.96
CA ALA A 37 -0.74 -7.91 6.23
C ALA A 37 -1.79 -7.46 5.23
N VAL A 38 -2.65 -6.55 5.64
CA VAL A 38 -3.69 -6.07 4.76
C VAL A 38 -3.08 -5.30 3.59
N CYS A 39 -2.10 -4.48 3.87
CA CYS A 39 -1.46 -3.71 2.82
C CYS A 39 -0.76 -4.62 1.83
N ALA A 40 -0.17 -5.69 2.30
CA ALA A 40 0.50 -6.62 1.43
C ALA A 40 -0.49 -7.30 0.49
N VAL A 41 -1.65 -7.63 1.01
CA VAL A 41 -2.67 -8.26 0.20
C VAL A 41 -3.15 -7.28 -0.87
N LEU A 42 -3.33 -6.02 -0.49
CA LEU A 42 -3.78 -5.03 -1.45
C LEU A 42 -2.75 -4.85 -2.56
N TRP A 43 -1.49 -4.93 -2.21
CA TRP A 43 -0.44 -4.79 -3.19
C TRP A 43 -0.52 -5.91 -4.21
N VAL A 44 -0.73 -7.11 -3.76
CA VAL A 44 -0.80 -8.27 -4.63
C VAL A 44 -2.04 -8.23 -5.50
N ARG A 45 -3.12 -7.72 -4.96
CA ARG A 45 -4.36 -7.74 -5.72
C ARG A 45 -4.58 -6.56 -6.62
N ARG A 46 -3.75 -5.59 -6.58
CA ARG A 46 -3.99 -4.42 -7.38
C ARG A 46 -3.91 -4.70 -8.89
#